data_dd50245384815dd2f0c18dafdcde08ca
#
_entry.id   dd50245384815dd2f0c18dafdcde08ca
#
_cell.length_a   1.000
_cell.length_b   1.000
_cell.length_c   1.000
_cell.angle_alpha   90.00
_cell.angle_beta   90.00
_cell.angle_gamma   90.00
#
_symmetry.space_group_name_H-M   'P 1'
#
loop_
_entity.id
_entity.type
_entity.pdbx_description
1 polymer ?
#
loop_
_entity_poly.entity_id
_entity_poly.type
_entity_poly.pdbx_seq_one_letter_code
_entity_poly.pdbx_strand_id
1 'polypeptide(L)'
;MTKFKRRPPVILVNGLAEQSESWNTNRPDWSKHFDIKVPELLVYNGDALHKHIESGGEVSIPYLAERLGVFLDEFVQKPPYHFVGSSLGCQVILTYAVANPEKVGKIVLLAPSGFHGDENLPVIEGVSRANYGTLVGSVFYKKYFANDDLIAAYEKKFKDRKWKKGVLKTLRGTVGHSVADLLEQVPHQTLVIWGADDKVLSDVPGSIRAADRMIRARQVVIPKCGHAPQIEKSRLINGLVSKYLRDKLTTIPPQIDATRWLKHAGANVPVKV
;
A
#
# COMPACT_ATOMS: atom_id res chain seq x y z
N MET A 1 6.28 -13.09 -38.78
CA MET A 1 6.84 -12.85 -37.45
C MET A 1 5.77 -12.21 -36.58
N THR A 2 5.17 -12.96 -35.67
CA THR A 2 4.18 -12.45 -34.70
C THR A 2 4.93 -11.56 -33.71
N LYS A 3 4.71 -10.24 -33.76
CA LYS A 3 5.23 -9.32 -32.76
C LYS A 3 4.64 -9.72 -31.42
N PHE A 4 5.42 -10.34 -30.55
CA PHE A 4 5.02 -10.58 -29.16
C PHE A 4 4.64 -9.24 -28.54
N LYS A 5 3.35 -9.03 -28.28
CA LYS A 5 2.86 -7.80 -27.68
C LYS A 5 3.45 -7.72 -26.27
N ARG A 6 4.34 -6.77 -26.04
CA ARG A 6 5.06 -6.59 -24.78
C ARG A 6 4.03 -6.35 -23.67
N ARG A 7 4.16 -7.05 -22.56
CA ARG A 7 3.28 -6.85 -21.39
C ARG A 7 3.57 -5.50 -20.77
N PRO A 8 2.53 -4.70 -20.42
CA PRO A 8 2.76 -3.42 -19.75
C PRO A 8 3.38 -3.63 -18.37
N PRO A 9 4.30 -2.76 -17.93
CA PRO A 9 4.93 -2.84 -16.63
C PRO A 9 3.94 -2.48 -15.53
N VAL A 10 3.93 -3.30 -14.46
CA VAL A 10 3.21 -3.03 -13.22
C VAL A 10 4.19 -3.10 -12.05
N ILE A 11 4.26 -2.01 -11.30
CA ILE A 11 5.20 -1.82 -10.21
C ILE A 11 4.44 -2.02 -8.90
N LEU A 12 4.90 -2.98 -8.08
CA LEU A 12 4.30 -3.27 -6.77
C LEU A 12 5.14 -2.59 -5.70
N VAL A 13 4.55 -1.66 -4.94
CA VAL A 13 5.24 -0.88 -3.91
C VAL A 13 4.76 -1.29 -2.53
N ASN A 14 5.68 -1.78 -1.71
CA ASN A 14 5.44 -2.33 -0.38
C ASN A 14 5.09 -1.25 0.66
N GLY A 15 4.37 -1.65 1.69
CA GLY A 15 4.16 -0.87 2.91
C GLY A 15 5.35 -0.93 3.88
N LEU A 16 5.18 -0.32 5.06
CA LEU A 16 6.18 -0.34 6.12
C LEU A 16 6.41 -1.78 6.64
N ALA A 17 7.67 -2.17 6.75
CA ALA A 17 8.09 -3.50 7.19
C ALA A 17 7.58 -4.67 6.32
N GLU A 18 6.92 -4.39 5.20
CA GLU A 18 6.61 -5.38 4.19
C GLU A 18 7.85 -5.71 3.33
N GLN A 19 7.85 -6.89 2.74
CA GLN A 19 8.84 -7.35 1.77
C GLN A 19 8.15 -7.92 0.54
N SER A 20 8.93 -8.26 -0.48
CA SER A 20 8.40 -8.76 -1.76
C SER A 20 7.50 -10.00 -1.62
N GLU A 21 7.66 -10.77 -0.54
CA GLU A 21 6.85 -11.93 -0.21
C GLU A 21 5.37 -11.61 0.05
N SER A 22 5.05 -10.38 0.46
CA SER A 22 3.65 -9.94 0.63
C SER A 22 2.82 -10.05 -0.65
N TRP A 23 3.49 -10.10 -1.81
CA TRP A 23 2.89 -10.23 -3.13
C TRP A 23 2.88 -11.67 -3.70
N ASN A 24 3.33 -12.67 -2.93
CA ASN A 24 3.47 -14.05 -3.43
C ASN A 24 2.14 -14.66 -3.91
N THR A 25 1.01 -14.27 -3.33
CA THR A 25 -0.32 -14.74 -3.74
C THR A 25 -0.89 -13.96 -4.93
N ASN A 26 -0.27 -12.86 -5.33
CA ASN A 26 -0.77 -11.96 -6.37
C ASN A 26 0.06 -12.05 -7.66
N ARG A 27 1.38 -12.10 -7.53
CA ARG A 27 2.32 -12.13 -8.67
C ARG A 27 2.02 -13.21 -9.70
N PRO A 28 1.71 -14.49 -9.33
CA PRO A 28 1.42 -15.53 -10.31
C PRO A 28 0.22 -15.22 -11.20
N ASP A 29 -0.80 -14.57 -10.65
CA ASP A 29 -1.98 -14.21 -11.42
C ASP A 29 -1.74 -12.99 -12.31
N TRP A 30 -1.13 -11.95 -11.77
CA TRP A 30 -0.91 -10.71 -12.51
C TRP A 30 0.16 -10.84 -13.60
N SER A 31 1.21 -11.65 -13.38
CA SER A 31 2.26 -11.90 -14.37
C SER A 31 1.77 -12.61 -15.63
N LYS A 32 0.56 -13.20 -15.63
CA LYS A 32 -0.09 -13.70 -16.86
C LYS A 32 -0.34 -12.59 -17.88
N HIS A 33 -0.51 -11.34 -17.42
CA HIS A 33 -0.91 -10.20 -18.25
C HIS A 33 0.06 -9.03 -18.24
N PHE A 34 0.91 -8.92 -17.22
CA PHE A 34 1.76 -7.78 -16.94
C PHE A 34 3.21 -8.19 -16.74
N ASP A 35 4.14 -7.27 -16.99
CA ASP A 35 5.54 -7.39 -16.55
C ASP A 35 5.62 -6.84 -15.12
N ILE A 36 5.66 -7.74 -14.13
CA ILE A 36 5.62 -7.37 -12.71
C ILE A 36 7.02 -7.05 -12.22
N LYS A 37 7.17 -5.86 -11.63
CA LYS A 37 8.37 -5.42 -10.91
C LYS A 37 8.04 -5.12 -9.46
N VAL A 38 8.90 -5.53 -8.55
CA VAL A 38 8.80 -5.24 -7.12
C VAL A 38 10.09 -4.55 -6.69
N PRO A 39 10.12 -3.20 -6.66
CA PRO A 39 11.29 -2.50 -6.17
C PRO A 39 11.45 -2.73 -4.67
N GLU A 40 12.64 -3.13 -4.28
CA GLU A 40 13.04 -3.10 -2.87
C GLU A 40 13.55 -1.69 -2.54
N LEU A 41 12.62 -0.74 -2.35
CA LEU A 41 12.96 0.64 -2.02
C LEU A 41 13.73 0.75 -0.72
N LEU A 42 13.48 -0.17 0.21
CA LEU A 42 14.11 -0.27 1.51
C LEU A 42 14.55 -1.71 1.79
N VAL A 43 15.85 -1.93 1.75
CA VAL A 43 16.48 -3.11 2.36
C VAL A 43 16.86 -2.70 3.78
N TYR A 44 16.01 -3.00 4.77
CA TYR A 44 16.10 -2.46 6.12
C TYR A 44 17.42 -2.74 6.84
N ASN A 45 18.13 -3.81 6.49
CA ASN A 45 19.49 -4.12 6.97
C ASN A 45 20.57 -3.85 5.92
N GLY A 46 20.21 -3.25 4.78
CA GLY A 46 21.12 -2.98 3.68
C GLY A 46 22.04 -1.78 3.95
N ASP A 47 23.28 -1.86 3.47
CA ASP A 47 24.29 -0.84 3.69
C ASP A 47 23.92 0.52 3.10
N ALA A 48 23.23 0.56 1.96
CA ALA A 48 22.81 1.81 1.33
C ALA A 48 21.88 2.64 2.24
N LEU A 49 20.88 1.97 2.85
CA LEU A 49 19.98 2.63 3.80
C LEU A 49 20.73 3.12 5.05
N HIS A 50 21.62 2.28 5.60
CA HIS A 50 22.37 2.66 6.80
C HIS A 50 23.37 3.78 6.55
N LYS A 51 24.05 3.82 5.41
CA LYS A 51 24.90 4.96 5.01
C LYS A 51 24.08 6.25 4.90
N HIS A 52 22.88 6.19 4.29
CA HIS A 52 21.99 7.36 4.23
C HIS A 52 21.58 7.84 5.62
N ILE A 53 21.18 6.93 6.53
CA ILE A 53 20.83 7.27 7.92
C ILE A 53 22.04 7.85 8.69
N GLU A 54 23.21 7.30 8.50
CA GLU A 54 24.44 7.70 9.21
C GLU A 54 24.99 9.03 8.73
N SER A 55 24.73 9.39 7.46
CA SER A 55 25.03 10.74 6.95
C SER A 55 24.00 11.81 7.37
N GLY A 56 23.03 11.45 8.24
CA GLY A 56 21.97 12.36 8.69
C GLY A 56 20.75 12.43 7.79
N GLY A 57 20.69 11.57 6.75
CA GLY A 57 19.55 11.50 5.84
C GLY A 57 18.28 10.96 6.52
N GLU A 58 17.13 11.57 6.19
CA GLU A 58 15.82 11.15 6.66
C GLU A 58 15.18 10.17 5.68
N VAL A 59 14.58 9.10 6.20
CA VAL A 59 13.82 8.13 5.39
C VAL A 59 12.36 8.60 5.31
N SER A 60 12.13 9.62 4.52
CA SER A 60 10.81 10.26 4.34
C SER A 60 10.07 9.75 3.10
N ILE A 61 8.79 10.09 2.96
CA ILE A 61 8.00 9.74 1.75
C ILE A 61 8.61 10.36 0.47
N PRO A 62 9.02 11.65 0.46
CA PRO A 62 9.73 12.21 -0.70
C PRO A 62 11.01 11.43 -1.06
N TYR A 63 11.83 11.06 -0.08
CA TYR A 63 13.01 10.23 -0.31
C TYR A 63 12.67 8.88 -0.95
N LEU A 64 11.60 8.22 -0.48
CA LEU A 64 11.15 6.95 -1.05
C LEU A 64 10.61 7.12 -2.48
N ALA A 65 9.92 8.21 -2.77
CA ALA A 65 9.45 8.54 -4.12
C ALA A 65 10.61 8.80 -5.10
N GLU A 66 11.67 9.47 -4.63
CA GLU A 66 12.91 9.62 -5.40
C GLU A 66 13.57 8.27 -5.68
N ARG A 67 13.69 7.40 -4.67
CA ARG A 67 14.20 6.02 -4.82
C ARG A 67 13.39 5.21 -5.82
N LEU A 68 12.06 5.38 -5.81
CA LEU A 68 11.19 4.77 -6.82
C LEU A 68 11.54 5.27 -8.22
N GLY A 69 11.74 6.57 -8.40
CA GLY A 69 12.15 7.17 -9.67
C GLY A 69 13.47 6.59 -10.20
N VAL A 70 14.49 6.50 -9.35
CA VAL A 70 15.79 5.89 -9.69
C VAL A 70 15.61 4.43 -10.14
N PHE A 71 14.82 3.64 -9.40
CA PHE A 71 14.53 2.26 -9.80
C PHE A 71 13.85 2.18 -11.19
N LEU A 72 12.89 3.04 -11.45
CA LEU A 72 12.16 3.03 -12.72
C LEU A 72 13.06 3.40 -13.90
N ASP A 73 13.89 4.40 -13.75
CA ASP A 73 14.80 4.86 -14.79
C ASP A 73 15.91 3.81 -15.08
N GLU A 74 16.34 3.05 -14.07
CA GLU A 74 17.39 2.04 -14.21
C GLU A 74 16.86 0.67 -14.68
N PHE A 75 15.72 0.20 -14.13
CA PHE A 75 15.27 -1.18 -14.32
C PHE A 75 13.99 -1.35 -15.14
N VAL A 76 13.27 -0.26 -15.47
CA VAL A 76 11.97 -0.35 -16.17
C VAL A 76 12.00 0.47 -17.46
N GLN A 77 12.01 -0.22 -18.56
CA GLN A 77 12.43 0.32 -19.86
C GLN A 77 11.59 1.47 -20.45
N LYS A 78 10.27 1.56 -20.23
CA LYS A 78 9.45 2.64 -20.84
C LYS A 78 8.14 2.88 -20.10
N PRO A 79 7.78 4.14 -19.80
CA PRO A 79 6.45 4.52 -19.35
C PRO A 79 5.40 4.31 -20.47
N PRO A 80 4.07 4.33 -20.14
CA PRO A 80 3.58 4.58 -18.80
C PRO A 80 3.67 3.34 -17.89
N TYR A 81 3.98 3.57 -16.60
CA TYR A 81 4.01 2.54 -15.57
C TYR A 81 2.66 2.44 -14.86
N HIS A 82 2.14 1.24 -14.69
CA HIS A 82 1.03 1.01 -13.76
C HIS A 82 1.57 0.72 -12.36
N PHE A 83 0.86 1.15 -11.33
CA PHE A 83 1.28 0.97 -9.95
C PHE A 83 0.24 0.21 -9.14
N VAL A 84 0.70 -0.62 -8.22
CA VAL A 84 -0.10 -1.19 -7.13
C VAL A 84 0.68 -0.98 -5.84
N GLY A 85 0.12 -0.22 -4.91
CA GLY A 85 0.74 0.06 -3.61
C GLY A 85 -0.03 -0.55 -2.46
N SER A 86 0.67 -0.84 -1.37
CA SER A 86 0.12 -1.24 -0.08
C SER A 86 0.48 -0.19 0.97
N SER A 87 -0.50 0.27 1.76
CA SER A 87 -0.28 1.13 2.93
C SER A 87 0.63 2.34 2.61
N LEU A 88 1.77 2.47 3.28
CA LEU A 88 2.81 3.48 3.05
C LEU A 88 3.26 3.55 1.58
N GLY A 89 3.32 2.42 0.88
CA GLY A 89 3.65 2.38 -0.54
C GLY A 89 2.68 3.19 -1.41
N CYS A 90 1.45 3.38 -0.96
CA CYS A 90 0.47 4.24 -1.64
C CYS A 90 0.87 5.71 -1.58
N GLN A 91 1.38 6.19 -0.43
CA GLN A 91 1.89 7.55 -0.30
C GLN A 91 3.08 7.81 -1.25
N VAL A 92 4.00 6.83 -1.32
CA VAL A 92 5.15 6.89 -2.24
C VAL A 92 4.71 7.00 -3.69
N ILE A 93 3.74 6.17 -4.11
CA ILE A 93 3.18 6.20 -5.47
C ILE A 93 2.54 7.55 -5.77
N LEU A 94 1.71 8.08 -4.86
CA LEU A 94 1.01 9.35 -5.08
C LEU A 94 1.99 10.52 -5.18
N THR A 95 3.00 10.56 -4.30
CA THR A 95 4.06 11.58 -4.35
C THR A 95 4.83 11.51 -5.68
N TYR A 96 5.20 10.30 -6.12
CA TYR A 96 5.85 10.11 -7.41
C TYR A 96 4.95 10.52 -8.59
N ALA A 97 3.66 10.14 -8.54
CA ALA A 97 2.72 10.36 -9.63
C ALA A 97 2.39 11.84 -9.86
N VAL A 98 2.32 12.63 -8.80
CA VAL A 98 2.13 14.09 -8.91
C VAL A 98 3.37 14.76 -9.51
N ALA A 99 4.56 14.29 -9.14
CA ALA A 99 5.82 14.84 -9.67
C ALA A 99 6.14 14.40 -11.11
N ASN A 100 5.60 13.26 -11.57
CA ASN A 100 5.90 12.67 -12.89
C ASN A 100 4.62 12.17 -13.59
N PRO A 101 3.61 13.02 -13.82
CA PRO A 101 2.31 12.56 -14.29
C PRO A 101 2.37 11.89 -15.68
N GLU A 102 3.27 12.29 -16.54
CA GLU A 102 3.41 11.73 -17.89
C GLU A 102 3.98 10.31 -17.90
N LYS A 103 4.68 9.89 -16.83
CA LYS A 103 5.24 8.55 -16.70
C LYS A 103 4.25 7.53 -16.13
N VAL A 104 3.13 7.98 -15.58
CA VAL A 104 2.20 7.14 -14.81
C VAL A 104 0.98 6.76 -15.66
N GLY A 105 0.63 5.48 -15.62
CA GLY A 105 -0.60 4.95 -16.20
C GLY A 105 -1.74 4.88 -15.18
N LYS A 106 -2.17 3.67 -14.84
CA LYS A 106 -3.20 3.44 -13.81
C LYS A 106 -2.59 3.17 -12.47
N ILE A 107 -3.31 3.54 -11.41
CA ILE A 107 -2.90 3.36 -10.02
C ILE A 107 -3.92 2.46 -9.30
N VAL A 108 -3.43 1.54 -8.48
CA VAL A 108 -4.22 0.78 -7.51
C VAL A 108 -3.61 0.98 -6.13
N LEU A 109 -4.43 1.39 -5.18
CA LEU A 109 -4.04 1.65 -3.80
C LEU A 109 -4.77 0.67 -2.87
N LEU A 110 -4.02 -0.09 -2.10
CA LEU A 110 -4.52 -1.10 -1.16
C LEU A 110 -4.32 -0.62 0.26
N ALA A 111 -5.42 -0.39 0.97
CA ALA A 111 -5.43 0.15 2.34
C ALA A 111 -4.46 1.35 2.49
N PRO A 112 -4.59 2.41 1.67
CA PRO A 112 -3.64 3.51 1.68
C PRO A 112 -3.62 4.25 3.00
N SER A 113 -2.42 4.54 3.53
CA SER A 113 -2.21 5.42 4.68
C SER A 113 -2.00 6.88 4.26
N GLY A 114 -2.09 7.82 5.22
CA GLY A 114 -1.82 9.24 4.98
C GLY A 114 -2.92 10.02 4.27
N PHE A 115 -4.13 9.45 4.11
CA PHE A 115 -5.28 10.14 3.49
C PHE A 115 -6.06 10.98 4.49
N HIS A 116 -6.31 10.44 5.68
CA HIS A 116 -7.06 11.09 6.75
C HIS A 116 -6.72 10.45 8.10
N GLY A 117 -6.57 11.31 9.13
CA GLY A 117 -6.21 10.87 10.47
C GLY A 117 -4.79 10.29 10.56
N ASP A 118 -4.45 9.84 11.74
CA ASP A 118 -3.18 9.22 12.06
C ASP A 118 -3.27 7.70 11.95
N GLU A 119 -2.11 7.05 11.82
CA GLU A 119 -2.02 5.61 11.95
C GLU A 119 -2.29 5.16 13.39
N ASN A 120 -2.91 3.99 13.55
CA ASN A 120 -3.32 3.51 14.85
C ASN A 120 -2.11 3.18 15.74
N LEU A 121 -2.10 3.72 16.96
CA LEU A 121 -1.07 3.50 17.96
C LEU A 121 -0.63 2.03 18.17
N PRO A 122 -1.52 1.01 18.15
CA PRO A 122 -1.10 -0.38 18.26
C PRO A 122 -0.06 -0.83 17.23
N VAL A 123 -0.10 -0.32 16.01
CA VAL A 123 0.91 -0.61 14.97
C VAL A 123 2.23 0.05 15.32
N ILE A 124 2.19 1.33 15.71
CA ILE A 124 3.38 2.08 16.13
C ILE A 124 4.01 1.42 17.36
N GLU A 125 3.21 1.06 18.37
CA GLU A 125 3.67 0.36 19.56
C GLU A 125 4.25 -1.03 19.25
N GLY A 126 3.61 -1.78 18.36
CA GLY A 126 4.08 -3.10 17.94
C GLY A 126 5.48 -3.04 17.35
N VAL A 127 5.76 -2.05 16.49
CA VAL A 127 7.09 -1.81 15.92
C VAL A 127 8.07 -1.28 16.97
N SER A 128 7.67 -0.28 17.77
CA SER A 128 8.56 0.42 18.70
C SER A 128 8.92 -0.43 19.92
N ARG A 129 7.95 -1.17 20.49
CA ARG A 129 8.09 -1.97 21.71
C ARG A 129 8.37 -3.44 21.46
N ALA A 130 8.56 -3.85 20.20
CA ALA A 130 8.78 -5.23 19.82
C ALA A 130 7.63 -6.18 20.22
N ASN A 131 6.40 -5.69 20.25
CA ASN A 131 5.20 -6.51 20.46
C ASN A 131 4.69 -7.01 19.10
N TYR A 132 5.31 -8.07 18.61
CA TYR A 132 5.04 -8.61 17.28
C TYR A 132 3.65 -9.23 17.15
N GLY A 133 3.11 -9.79 18.22
CA GLY A 133 1.73 -10.28 18.26
C GLY A 133 0.71 -9.18 18.02
N THR A 134 0.89 -8.01 18.65
CA THR A 134 0.05 -6.83 18.43
C THR A 134 0.27 -6.27 17.02
N LEU A 135 1.52 -6.17 16.54
CA LEU A 135 1.85 -5.70 15.20
C LEU A 135 1.13 -6.54 14.13
N VAL A 136 1.34 -7.86 14.16
CA VAL A 136 0.77 -8.77 13.16
C VAL A 136 -0.76 -8.86 13.31
N GLY A 137 -1.26 -8.90 14.55
CA GLY A 137 -2.68 -8.99 14.85
C GLY A 137 -3.49 -7.75 14.43
N SER A 138 -2.86 -6.56 14.36
CA SER A 138 -3.52 -5.33 13.89
C SER A 138 -3.69 -5.29 12.39
N VAL A 139 -2.82 -5.97 11.63
CA VAL A 139 -2.84 -5.97 10.16
C VAL A 139 -4.00 -6.79 9.60
N PHE A 140 -4.39 -7.88 10.26
CA PHE A 140 -5.37 -8.82 9.72
C PHE A 140 -6.70 -8.82 10.49
N TYR A 141 -7.80 -8.94 9.74
CA TYR A 141 -9.11 -9.25 10.31
C TYR A 141 -9.18 -10.68 10.85
N LYS A 142 -8.73 -11.65 10.02
CA LYS A 142 -8.75 -13.06 10.38
C LYS A 142 -7.49 -13.44 11.15
N LYS A 143 -7.66 -13.95 12.38
CA LYS A 143 -6.55 -14.46 13.21
C LYS A 143 -5.70 -15.55 12.53
N TYR A 144 -6.28 -16.29 11.58
CA TYR A 144 -5.57 -17.30 10.79
C TYR A 144 -4.32 -16.75 10.09
N PHE A 145 -4.36 -15.49 9.61
CA PHE A 145 -3.21 -14.87 8.97
C PHE A 145 -2.20 -14.30 9.97
N ALA A 146 -2.63 -14.03 11.20
CA ALA A 146 -1.78 -13.59 12.30
C ALA A 146 -1.34 -14.80 13.16
N ASN A 147 -0.80 -15.83 12.50
CA ASN A 147 -0.38 -17.06 13.15
C ASN A 147 1.00 -16.96 13.80
N ASP A 148 1.33 -17.95 14.63
CA ASP A 148 2.59 -17.99 15.37
C ASP A 148 3.82 -18.02 14.46
N ASP A 149 3.75 -18.66 13.30
CA ASP A 149 4.84 -18.70 12.33
C ASP A 149 5.17 -17.31 11.78
N LEU A 150 4.15 -16.51 11.44
CA LEU A 150 4.33 -15.15 10.97
C LEU A 150 4.88 -14.25 12.11
N ILE A 151 4.33 -14.38 13.33
CA ILE A 151 4.81 -13.66 14.50
C ILE A 151 6.29 -13.99 14.76
N ALA A 152 6.67 -15.27 14.75
CA ALA A 152 8.04 -15.72 14.93
C ALA A 152 8.97 -15.21 13.82
N ALA A 153 8.50 -15.15 12.58
CA ALA A 153 9.26 -14.61 11.46
C ALA A 153 9.58 -13.11 11.65
N TYR A 154 8.61 -12.31 12.11
CA TYR A 154 8.84 -10.90 12.46
C TYR A 154 9.79 -10.78 13.66
N GLU A 155 9.60 -11.57 14.72
CA GLU A 155 10.50 -11.61 15.87
C GLU A 155 11.95 -11.88 15.45
N LYS A 156 12.16 -12.87 14.58
CA LYS A 156 13.48 -13.18 14.03
C LYS A 156 14.10 -12.00 13.29
N LYS A 157 13.33 -11.30 12.45
CA LYS A 157 13.80 -10.10 11.72
C LYS A 157 14.17 -8.96 12.67
N PHE A 158 13.36 -8.72 13.70
CA PHE A 158 13.63 -7.65 14.69
C PHE A 158 14.80 -7.97 15.65
N LYS A 159 15.27 -9.22 15.72
CA LYS A 159 16.55 -9.57 16.39
C LYS A 159 17.76 -9.04 15.63
N ASP A 160 17.66 -8.84 14.31
CA ASP A 160 18.67 -8.13 13.52
C ASP A 160 18.64 -6.63 13.86
N ARG A 161 19.70 -6.15 14.51
CA ARG A 161 19.81 -4.77 14.97
C ARG A 161 19.77 -3.74 13.81
N LYS A 162 20.39 -4.09 12.66
CA LYS A 162 20.36 -3.25 11.47
C LYS A 162 18.93 -3.16 10.93
N TRP A 163 18.28 -4.28 10.77
CA TRP A 163 16.90 -4.33 10.30
C TRP A 163 15.96 -3.52 11.20
N LYS A 164 16.03 -3.73 12.51
CA LYS A 164 15.25 -2.98 13.50
C LYS A 164 15.51 -1.47 13.42
N LYS A 165 16.79 -1.04 13.34
CA LYS A 165 17.17 0.37 13.21
C LYS A 165 16.58 0.97 11.92
N GLY A 166 16.67 0.24 10.79
CA GLY A 166 16.11 0.66 9.51
C GLY A 166 14.60 0.87 9.58
N VAL A 167 13.84 -0.11 10.09
CA VAL A 167 12.37 0.00 10.25
C VAL A 167 11.99 1.17 11.16
N LEU A 168 12.63 1.31 12.32
CA LEU A 168 12.32 2.40 13.26
C LEU A 168 12.66 3.79 12.70
N LYS A 169 13.72 3.91 11.91
CA LYS A 169 14.06 5.18 11.24
C LYS A 169 13.06 5.50 10.14
N THR A 170 12.63 4.51 9.37
CA THR A 170 11.57 4.68 8.37
C THR A 170 10.25 5.08 9.04
N LEU A 171 9.84 4.38 10.10
CA LEU A 171 8.64 4.73 10.85
C LEU A 171 8.67 6.19 11.31
N ARG A 172 9.79 6.64 11.89
CA ARG A 172 9.94 8.04 12.38
C ARG A 172 9.88 9.08 11.27
N GLY A 173 10.42 8.76 10.09
CA GLY A 173 10.44 9.69 8.95
C GLY A 173 9.15 9.67 8.11
N THR A 174 8.23 8.74 8.39
CA THR A 174 6.99 8.59 7.61
C THR A 174 5.71 8.68 8.43
N VAL A 175 5.79 8.46 9.77
CA VAL A 175 4.64 8.61 10.66
C VAL A 175 4.17 10.06 10.68
N GLY A 176 2.87 10.26 10.57
CA GLY A 176 2.28 11.61 10.49
C GLY A 176 2.43 12.30 9.13
N HIS A 177 3.09 11.67 8.14
CA HIS A 177 3.08 12.20 6.77
C HIS A 177 1.69 12.08 6.17
N SER A 178 1.21 13.16 5.55
CA SER A 178 -0.08 13.21 4.88
C SER A 178 0.10 13.46 3.39
N VAL A 179 -0.67 12.76 2.58
CA VAL A 179 -0.81 13.00 1.15
C VAL A 179 -2.17 13.66 0.80
N ALA A 180 -2.91 14.10 1.81
CA ALA A 180 -4.24 14.67 1.63
C ALA A 180 -4.25 15.83 0.60
N ASP A 181 -3.23 16.69 0.61
CA ASP A 181 -3.12 17.81 -0.32
C ASP A 181 -2.70 17.42 -1.74
N LEU A 182 -2.25 16.17 -1.93
CA LEU A 182 -1.91 15.63 -3.25
C LEU A 182 -3.12 14.99 -3.95
N LEU A 183 -4.17 14.61 -3.23
CA LEU A 183 -5.26 13.79 -3.77
C LEU A 183 -5.96 14.43 -4.97
N GLU A 184 -6.21 15.75 -4.94
CA GLU A 184 -6.81 16.51 -6.04
C GLU A 184 -5.88 16.67 -7.24
N GLN A 185 -4.58 16.56 -7.01
CA GLN A 185 -3.55 16.75 -8.02
C GLN A 185 -3.27 15.48 -8.84
N VAL A 186 -3.82 14.33 -8.44
CA VAL A 186 -3.60 13.03 -9.11
C VAL A 186 -4.51 12.93 -10.35
N PRO A 187 -4.00 13.06 -11.59
CA PRO A 187 -4.84 13.05 -12.79
C PRO A 187 -5.17 11.64 -13.29
N HIS A 188 -4.63 10.60 -12.65
CA HIS A 188 -4.65 9.23 -13.13
C HIS A 188 -5.91 8.48 -12.73
N GLN A 189 -6.35 7.56 -13.58
CA GLN A 189 -7.35 6.58 -13.18
C GLN A 189 -6.82 5.79 -11.98
N THR A 190 -7.55 5.81 -10.88
CA THR A 190 -7.14 5.18 -9.62
C THR A 190 -8.24 4.26 -9.10
N LEU A 191 -7.86 3.06 -8.66
CA LEU A 191 -8.71 2.15 -7.89
C LEU A 191 -8.20 2.11 -6.45
N VAL A 192 -9.04 2.52 -5.51
CA VAL A 192 -8.72 2.48 -4.07
C VAL A 192 -9.49 1.33 -3.43
N ILE A 193 -8.80 0.48 -2.69
CA ILE A 193 -9.35 -0.73 -2.05
C ILE A 193 -9.10 -0.65 -0.55
N TRP A 194 -10.18 -0.63 0.22
CA TRP A 194 -10.18 -0.54 1.68
C TRP A 194 -10.58 -1.86 2.32
N GLY A 195 -9.99 -2.22 3.46
CA GLY A 195 -10.54 -3.22 4.36
C GLY A 195 -11.57 -2.59 5.29
N ALA A 196 -12.76 -3.17 5.38
CA ALA A 196 -13.81 -2.63 6.26
C ALA A 196 -13.46 -2.72 7.75
N ASP A 197 -12.61 -3.67 8.11
CA ASP A 197 -12.20 -3.99 9.47
C ASP A 197 -10.70 -3.69 9.67
N ASP A 198 -10.18 -2.70 8.95
CA ASP A 198 -8.82 -2.22 9.08
C ASP A 198 -8.60 -1.61 10.47
N LYS A 199 -7.57 -2.08 11.17
CA LYS A 199 -7.22 -1.63 12.53
C LYS A 199 -5.97 -0.74 12.55
N VAL A 200 -5.30 -0.60 11.41
CA VAL A 200 -4.12 0.25 11.25
C VAL A 200 -4.55 1.68 10.98
N LEU A 201 -5.54 1.87 10.11
CA LEU A 201 -6.13 3.18 9.85
C LEU A 201 -7.06 3.56 11.01
N SER A 202 -6.88 4.76 11.58
CA SER A 202 -7.69 5.24 12.69
C SER A 202 -9.13 5.57 12.29
N ASP A 203 -9.34 6.00 11.04
CA ASP A 203 -10.65 6.37 10.49
C ASP A 203 -10.77 5.96 9.01
N VAL A 204 -11.24 4.73 8.77
CA VAL A 204 -11.52 4.22 7.41
C VAL A 204 -12.61 5.05 6.72
N PRO A 205 -13.76 5.39 7.36
CA PRO A 205 -14.77 6.26 6.74
C PRO A 205 -14.23 7.64 6.35
N GLY A 206 -13.41 8.27 7.18
CA GLY A 206 -12.76 9.55 6.89
C GLY A 206 -11.79 9.43 5.72
N SER A 207 -11.00 8.37 5.66
CA SER A 207 -10.07 8.09 4.56
C SER A 207 -10.80 7.88 3.22
N ILE A 208 -11.96 7.21 3.23
CA ILE A 208 -12.81 7.05 2.04
C ILE A 208 -13.32 8.42 1.57
N ARG A 209 -13.82 9.26 2.48
CA ARG A 209 -14.27 10.62 2.15
C ARG A 209 -13.13 11.50 1.63
N ALA A 210 -11.92 11.37 2.20
CA ALA A 210 -10.75 12.09 1.67
C ALA A 210 -10.42 11.64 0.24
N ALA A 211 -10.52 10.36 -0.07
CA ALA A 211 -10.27 9.84 -1.41
C ALA A 211 -11.30 10.29 -2.47
N ASP A 212 -12.48 10.77 -2.07
CA ASP A 212 -13.48 11.37 -3.00
C ASP A 212 -12.92 12.64 -3.67
N ARG A 213 -11.88 13.27 -3.11
CA ARG A 213 -11.16 14.39 -3.72
C ARG A 213 -10.36 14.00 -4.96
N MET A 214 -10.08 12.71 -5.15
CA MET A 214 -9.40 12.19 -6.34
C MET A 214 -10.39 12.10 -7.50
N ILE A 215 -10.31 12.99 -8.48
CA ILE A 215 -11.30 13.20 -9.58
C ILE A 215 -11.57 11.91 -10.36
N ARG A 216 -10.59 11.01 -10.51
CA ARG A 216 -10.69 9.79 -11.33
C ARG A 216 -10.57 8.52 -10.50
N ALA A 217 -10.90 8.60 -9.20
CA ALA A 217 -10.88 7.43 -8.33
C ALA A 217 -12.18 6.63 -8.40
N ARG A 218 -12.03 5.31 -8.30
CA ARG A 218 -13.10 4.37 -7.95
C ARG A 218 -12.72 3.73 -6.63
N GLN A 219 -13.66 3.60 -5.73
CA GLN A 219 -13.39 3.09 -4.40
C GLN A 219 -14.20 1.83 -4.10
N VAL A 220 -13.57 0.83 -3.47
CA VAL A 220 -14.22 -0.38 -3.00
C VAL A 220 -13.84 -0.64 -1.54
N VAL A 221 -14.81 -1.17 -0.77
CA VAL A 221 -14.62 -1.59 0.62
C VAL A 221 -14.85 -3.08 0.71
N ILE A 222 -13.87 -3.81 1.21
CA ILE A 222 -13.91 -5.27 1.31
C ILE A 222 -14.34 -5.65 2.73
N PRO A 223 -15.54 -6.27 2.92
CA PRO A 223 -16.01 -6.68 4.23
C PRO A 223 -15.16 -7.83 4.80
N LYS A 224 -15.05 -7.89 6.14
CA LYS A 224 -14.27 -8.89 6.86
C LYS A 224 -12.84 -8.98 6.34
N CYS A 225 -12.18 -7.82 6.24
CA CYS A 225 -10.84 -7.64 5.72
C CYS A 225 -10.14 -6.54 6.50
N GLY A 226 -8.90 -6.78 6.90
CA GLY A 226 -8.03 -5.83 7.58
C GLY A 226 -7.18 -5.00 6.62
N HIS A 227 -5.99 -4.62 7.09
CA HIS A 227 -5.05 -3.74 6.39
C HIS A 227 -4.29 -4.40 5.23
N ALA A 228 -4.34 -5.71 5.07
CA ALA A 228 -3.65 -6.45 4.01
C ALA A 228 -4.62 -7.17 3.05
N PRO A 229 -5.47 -6.45 2.30
CA PRO A 229 -6.46 -7.07 1.42
C PRO A 229 -5.83 -7.97 0.34
N GLN A 230 -4.61 -7.67 -0.13
CA GLN A 230 -3.86 -8.47 -1.10
C GLN A 230 -3.52 -9.86 -0.57
N ILE A 231 -3.46 -10.04 0.74
CA ILE A 231 -3.19 -11.32 1.41
C ILE A 231 -4.50 -11.98 1.82
N GLU A 232 -5.34 -11.27 2.61
CA GLU A 232 -6.56 -11.85 3.19
C GLU A 232 -7.63 -12.21 2.17
N LYS A 233 -7.70 -11.49 1.08
CA LYS A 233 -8.70 -11.64 0.01
C LYS A 233 -8.04 -11.76 -1.36
N SER A 234 -6.88 -12.40 -1.42
CA SER A 234 -6.03 -12.46 -2.60
C SER A 234 -6.78 -12.81 -3.89
N ARG A 235 -7.66 -13.82 -3.87
CA ARG A 235 -8.43 -14.21 -5.06
C ARG A 235 -9.34 -13.08 -5.58
N LEU A 236 -10.03 -12.37 -4.69
CA LEU A 236 -10.89 -11.24 -5.05
C LEU A 236 -10.05 -10.08 -5.56
N ILE A 237 -8.98 -9.73 -4.84
CA ILE A 237 -8.08 -8.63 -5.18
C ILE A 237 -7.38 -8.89 -6.51
N ASN A 238 -6.91 -10.11 -6.76
CA ASN A 238 -6.30 -10.50 -8.03
C ASN A 238 -7.25 -10.25 -9.21
N GLY A 239 -8.52 -10.63 -9.04
CA GLY A 239 -9.56 -10.42 -10.05
C GLY A 239 -9.87 -8.94 -10.29
N LEU A 240 -10.05 -8.14 -9.22
CA LEU A 240 -10.35 -6.71 -9.30
C LEU A 240 -9.21 -5.94 -9.97
N VAL A 241 -7.99 -6.11 -9.48
CA VAL A 241 -6.79 -5.43 -9.99
C VAL A 241 -6.55 -5.79 -11.46
N SER A 242 -6.57 -7.08 -11.80
CA SER A 242 -6.37 -7.51 -13.18
C SER A 242 -7.43 -6.96 -14.13
N LYS A 243 -8.72 -6.98 -13.74
CA LYS A 243 -9.80 -6.39 -14.54
C LYS A 243 -9.64 -4.88 -14.69
N TYR A 244 -9.29 -4.18 -13.61
CA TYR A 244 -9.11 -2.74 -13.60
C TYR A 244 -7.96 -2.30 -14.52
N LEU A 245 -6.79 -2.88 -14.36
CA LEU A 245 -5.61 -2.52 -15.16
C LEU A 245 -5.79 -2.83 -16.65
N ARG A 246 -6.65 -3.80 -16.99
CA ARG A 246 -6.97 -4.22 -18.38
C ARG A 246 -8.20 -3.54 -18.98
N ASP A 247 -8.76 -2.51 -18.35
CA ASP A 247 -10.01 -1.84 -18.78
C ASP A 247 -11.25 -2.77 -18.85
N LYS A 248 -11.26 -3.82 -18.03
CA LYS A 248 -12.37 -4.81 -17.97
C LYS A 248 -13.24 -4.67 -16.72
N LEU A 249 -12.91 -3.76 -15.81
CA LEU A 249 -13.72 -3.44 -14.64
C LEU A 249 -14.69 -2.31 -15.01
N THR A 250 -15.82 -2.65 -15.62
CA THR A 250 -16.81 -1.67 -16.08
C THR A 250 -17.64 -1.10 -14.94
N THR A 251 -18.00 -1.94 -13.97
CA THR A 251 -18.82 -1.56 -12.80
C THR A 251 -18.21 -2.11 -11.51
N ILE A 252 -18.41 -1.40 -10.41
CA ILE A 252 -18.11 -1.88 -9.05
C ILE A 252 -19.32 -2.69 -8.57
N PRO A 253 -19.15 -3.94 -8.12
CA PRO A 253 -20.25 -4.68 -7.51
C PRO A 253 -20.83 -3.96 -6.29
N PRO A 254 -22.17 -3.83 -6.18
CA PRO A 254 -22.80 -3.04 -5.10
C PRO A 254 -22.42 -3.47 -3.68
N GLN A 255 -22.03 -4.73 -3.48
CA GLN A 255 -21.64 -5.28 -2.17
C GLN A 255 -20.32 -4.73 -1.65
N ILE A 256 -19.47 -4.19 -2.53
CA ILE A 256 -18.15 -3.63 -2.20
C ILE A 256 -18.03 -2.16 -2.64
N ASP A 257 -19.10 -1.52 -3.08
CA ASP A 257 -19.10 -0.11 -3.44
C ASP A 257 -18.95 0.76 -2.19
N ALA A 258 -17.93 1.63 -2.18
CA ALA A 258 -17.59 2.43 -1.01
C ALA A 258 -18.68 3.47 -0.68
N THR A 259 -19.31 4.07 -1.68
CA THR A 259 -20.39 5.04 -1.47
C THR A 259 -21.59 4.37 -0.80
N ARG A 260 -21.91 3.14 -1.21
CA ARG A 260 -22.98 2.37 -0.59
C ARG A 260 -22.59 1.94 0.83
N TRP A 261 -21.34 1.52 1.03
CA TRP A 261 -20.84 1.13 2.35
C TRP A 261 -20.92 2.28 3.35
N LEU A 262 -20.49 3.49 2.98
CA LEU A 262 -20.55 4.67 3.83
C LEU A 262 -21.97 5.01 4.31
N LYS A 263 -22.99 4.84 3.45
CA LYS A 263 -24.39 5.08 3.82
C LYS A 263 -24.87 4.15 4.93
N HIS A 264 -24.34 2.92 4.98
CA HIS A 264 -24.70 1.92 5.99
C HIS A 264 -23.83 2.00 7.25
N ALA A 265 -22.55 2.33 7.10
CA ALA A 265 -21.63 2.53 8.22
C ALA A 265 -21.99 3.77 9.05
N GLY A 266 -22.47 4.84 8.41
CA GLY A 266 -22.93 6.05 9.09
C GLY A 266 -24.20 5.85 9.96
N ALA A 267 -24.99 4.81 9.69
CA ALA A 267 -26.16 4.47 10.49
C ALA A 267 -25.82 3.79 11.85
N ASN A 268 -24.58 3.34 12.03
CA ASN A 268 -24.13 2.60 13.21
C ASN A 268 -23.06 3.35 14.05
N VAL A 269 -22.79 4.61 13.77
CA VAL A 269 -21.90 5.41 14.63
C VAL A 269 -22.76 6.04 15.73
N PRO A 270 -22.59 5.65 17.03
CA PRO A 270 -23.21 6.39 18.12
C PRO A 270 -22.62 7.80 18.11
N VAL A 271 -23.46 8.79 17.91
CA VAL A 271 -23.12 10.19 18.16
C VAL A 271 -22.77 10.29 19.64
N LYS A 272 -21.48 10.37 19.98
CA LYS A 272 -21.08 10.79 21.32
C LYS A 272 -21.46 12.25 21.46
N VAL A 273 -22.53 12.49 22.25
CA VAL A 273 -22.90 13.80 22.79
C VAL A 273 -21.88 14.20 23.84
#